data_b347d7148825be44f1442563b7feda76
#
_entry.id   b347d7148825be44f1442563b7feda76
#
_cell.length_a   1.000
_cell.length_b   1.000
_cell.length_c   1.000
_cell.angle_alpha   90.00
_cell.angle_beta   90.00
_cell.angle_gamma   90.00
#
_symmetry.space_group_name_H-M   'P 1'
#
loop_
_entity.id
_entity.type
_entity.pdbx_description
1 polymer ?
#
loop_
_entity_poly.entity_id
_entity_poly.type
_entity_poly.pdbx_seq_one_letter_code
_entity_poly.pdbx_strand_id
1 'polypeptide(L)'
;MSSILHITNGDSFTNRLRSLPIKGEIITWREMLCEGKTLNNVGSENFWKTRFDFLSKNYKVSKSKFIERTLKEYRSLCNHKQQDQIVLWFEYDLFCQINMLAVVSWLKMHRRYAEISIVCSGKVEGQQKMFGLNELTEDQLLNLYENKTSLRQDDIEYADYIWQLYCSDNPIRLENLTDFDKYRFPYLKQAIGAHIKRFPSIKNGLNVVENNLLHVANSQKPKTKSQLVEKVLADDNTYGFGDIQYEKIITSLKPLFGSFNPVRLTKKGKEILDQQTSYYSCIQDNDVYLGGALKYNYLYNGSTNRILKL
;
A
#
# COMPACT_ATOMS: atom_id res chain seq x y z
N MET A 1 -28.32 -2.12 21.73
CA MET A 1 -27.38 -2.94 20.91
C MET A 1 -26.21 -2.03 20.59
N SER A 2 -24.98 -2.50 20.81
CA SER A 2 -23.77 -1.76 20.43
C SER A 2 -23.78 -1.47 18.93
N SER A 3 -23.51 -0.23 18.53
CA SER A 3 -23.44 0.15 17.13
C SER A 3 -22.05 -0.10 16.59
N ILE A 4 -21.92 -0.96 15.57
CA ILE A 4 -20.65 -1.39 15.00
C ILE A 4 -20.48 -0.74 13.62
N LEU A 5 -19.28 -0.17 13.39
CA LEU A 5 -18.86 0.34 12.09
C LEU A 5 -17.69 -0.51 11.57
N HIS A 6 -17.82 -1.03 10.37
CA HIS A 6 -16.74 -1.71 9.66
C HIS A 6 -16.09 -0.76 8.64
N ILE A 7 -14.79 -0.67 8.63
CA ILE A 7 -14.03 0.05 7.61
C ILE A 7 -13.20 -0.97 6.83
N THR A 8 -13.46 -1.07 5.53
CA THR A 8 -12.80 -2.03 4.62
C THR A 8 -11.87 -1.31 3.64
N ASN A 9 -10.86 -2.01 3.14
CA ASN A 9 -9.96 -1.50 2.11
C ASN A 9 -10.40 -1.99 0.72
N GLY A 10 -11.19 -1.16 0.02
CA GLY A 10 -11.64 -1.43 -1.36
C GLY A 10 -12.95 -2.21 -1.50
N ASP A 11 -13.48 -2.18 -2.72
CA ASP A 11 -14.83 -2.69 -3.03
C ASP A 11 -14.94 -4.22 -2.96
N SER A 12 -13.88 -4.94 -3.35
CA SER A 12 -13.92 -6.40 -3.44
C SER A 12 -14.26 -7.03 -2.10
N PHE A 13 -13.51 -6.66 -1.06
CA PHE A 13 -13.78 -7.18 0.28
C PHE A 13 -15.06 -6.59 0.90
N THR A 14 -15.38 -5.31 0.63
CA THR A 14 -16.66 -4.73 1.04
C THR A 14 -17.86 -5.57 0.60
N ASN A 15 -17.87 -5.98 -0.67
CA ASN A 15 -18.97 -6.79 -1.21
C ASN A 15 -19.03 -8.17 -0.55
N ARG A 16 -17.87 -8.77 -0.28
CA ARG A 16 -17.80 -10.05 0.41
C ARG A 16 -18.25 -9.91 1.88
N LEU A 17 -17.83 -8.87 2.60
CA LEU A 17 -18.24 -8.65 3.99
C LEU A 17 -19.76 -8.50 4.11
N ARG A 18 -20.42 -7.87 3.13
CA ARG A 18 -21.89 -7.76 3.09
C ARG A 18 -22.62 -9.08 2.97
N SER A 19 -21.98 -10.13 2.45
CA SER A 19 -22.57 -11.48 2.34
C SER A 19 -22.37 -12.33 3.59
N LEU A 20 -21.52 -11.89 4.53
CA LEU A 20 -21.27 -12.60 5.78
C LEU A 20 -22.34 -12.28 6.83
N PRO A 21 -22.61 -13.17 7.80
CA PRO A 21 -23.57 -12.94 8.89
C PRO A 21 -23.02 -11.98 9.98
N ILE A 22 -22.26 -10.95 9.56
CA ILE A 22 -21.65 -9.94 10.42
C ILE A 22 -22.51 -8.68 10.38
N LYS A 23 -22.98 -8.24 11.55
CA LYS A 23 -23.84 -7.06 11.67
C LYS A 23 -23.01 -5.80 11.84
N GLY A 24 -23.45 -4.71 11.23
CA GLY A 24 -22.85 -3.38 11.35
C GLY A 24 -22.98 -2.59 10.07
N GLU A 25 -22.64 -1.32 10.15
CA GLU A 25 -22.53 -0.45 8.96
C GLU A 25 -21.16 -0.58 8.35
N ILE A 26 -21.05 -0.40 7.03
CA ILE A 26 -19.79 -0.60 6.31
C ILE A 26 -19.44 0.65 5.53
N ILE A 27 -18.24 1.16 5.77
CA ILE A 27 -17.58 2.23 5.00
C ILE A 27 -16.43 1.61 4.20
N THR A 28 -16.38 1.94 2.92
CA THR A 28 -15.31 1.48 2.04
C THR A 28 -14.25 2.56 1.88
N TRP A 29 -13.05 2.34 2.40
CA TRP A 29 -11.90 3.21 2.18
C TRP A 29 -11.28 2.94 0.79
N ARG A 30 -11.34 3.93 -0.12
CA ARG A 30 -10.93 3.77 -1.53
C ARG A 30 -9.76 4.70 -1.86
N GLU A 31 -8.69 4.59 -1.11
CA GLU A 31 -7.45 5.30 -1.39
C GLU A 31 -6.28 4.35 -1.67
N MET A 32 -5.27 4.85 -2.37
CA MET A 32 -4.01 4.17 -2.62
C MET A 32 -2.86 5.01 -2.06
N LEU A 33 -2.83 5.16 -0.74
CA LEU A 33 -1.91 6.08 -0.05
C LEU A 33 -0.45 5.62 -0.10
N CYS A 34 -0.18 4.39 -0.53
CA CYS A 34 1.16 3.92 -0.82
C CYS A 34 1.75 4.55 -2.09
N GLU A 35 0.96 5.24 -2.93
CA GLU A 35 1.42 5.92 -4.13
C GLU A 35 1.10 7.42 -4.12
N GLY A 36 2.03 8.20 -4.69
CA GLY A 36 1.93 9.65 -4.78
C GLY A 36 2.10 10.35 -3.45
N LYS A 37 2.00 11.68 -3.51
CA LYS A 37 2.16 12.51 -2.31
C LYS A 37 1.02 12.31 -1.33
N THR A 38 1.36 12.13 -0.05
CA THR A 38 0.41 12.12 1.06
C THR A 38 0.68 13.28 2.02
N LEU A 39 -0.37 13.71 2.72
CA LEU A 39 -0.29 14.71 3.79
C LEU A 39 -0.77 14.09 5.09
N ASN A 40 -0.20 14.54 6.19
CA ASN A 40 -0.46 13.96 7.51
C ASN A 40 -1.88 14.21 8.05
N ASN A 41 -2.50 15.34 7.71
CA ASN A 41 -3.84 15.69 8.18
C ASN A 41 -4.91 15.05 7.28
N VAL A 42 -5.18 13.77 7.53
CA VAL A 42 -6.16 12.98 6.77
C VAL A 42 -7.54 13.63 6.85
N GLY A 43 -8.17 13.80 5.69
CA GLY A 43 -9.51 14.36 5.59
C GLY A 43 -9.56 15.89 5.44
N SER A 44 -8.44 16.59 5.58
CA SER A 44 -8.39 18.02 5.29
C SER A 44 -8.60 18.32 3.81
N GLU A 45 -9.00 19.55 3.48
CA GLU A 45 -9.17 19.99 2.10
C GLU A 45 -7.88 19.79 1.28
N ASN A 46 -6.72 20.17 1.85
CA ASN A 46 -5.43 19.99 1.21
C ASN A 46 -5.08 18.53 0.98
N PHE A 47 -5.43 17.63 1.92
CA PHE A 47 -5.25 16.20 1.75
C PHE A 47 -6.04 15.71 0.54
N TRP A 48 -7.34 15.99 0.46
CA TRP A 48 -8.19 15.53 -0.64
C TRP A 48 -7.81 16.16 -1.98
N LYS A 49 -7.41 17.44 -1.99
CA LYS A 49 -6.91 18.10 -3.20
C LYS A 49 -5.65 17.40 -3.71
N THR A 50 -4.67 17.17 -2.84
CA THR A 50 -3.41 16.48 -3.20
C THR A 50 -3.70 15.07 -3.74
N ARG A 51 -4.63 14.33 -3.13
CA ARG A 51 -5.01 13.00 -3.58
C ARG A 51 -5.73 13.02 -4.93
N PHE A 52 -6.67 13.93 -5.10
CA PHE A 52 -7.36 14.11 -6.39
C PHE A 52 -6.37 14.47 -7.51
N ASP A 53 -5.47 15.42 -7.27
CA ASP A 53 -4.47 15.84 -8.27
C ASP A 53 -3.60 14.63 -8.70
N PHE A 54 -3.15 13.83 -7.74
CA PHE A 54 -2.41 12.60 -8.02
C PHE A 54 -3.22 11.59 -8.83
N LEU A 55 -4.44 11.26 -8.40
CA LEU A 55 -5.29 10.27 -9.05
C LEU A 55 -5.74 10.71 -10.45
N SER A 56 -6.05 11.99 -10.62
CA SER A 56 -6.42 12.56 -11.92
C SER A 56 -5.24 12.53 -12.90
N LYS A 57 -4.04 12.97 -12.48
CA LYS A 57 -2.84 12.99 -13.33
C LYS A 57 -2.42 11.57 -13.73
N ASN A 58 -2.38 10.64 -12.77
CA ASN A 58 -1.76 9.33 -12.94
C ASN A 58 -2.72 8.21 -13.34
N TYR A 59 -3.99 8.29 -12.95
CA TYR A 59 -4.99 7.24 -13.14
C TYR A 59 -6.24 7.71 -13.90
N LYS A 60 -6.22 8.96 -14.39
CA LYS A 60 -7.31 9.55 -15.19
C LYS A 60 -8.67 9.54 -14.47
N VAL A 61 -8.63 9.63 -13.13
CA VAL A 61 -9.84 9.70 -12.32
C VAL A 61 -10.50 11.08 -12.51
N SER A 62 -11.75 11.10 -12.97
CA SER A 62 -12.51 12.35 -13.11
C SER A 62 -12.94 12.89 -11.74
N LYS A 63 -13.16 14.22 -11.66
CA LYS A 63 -13.63 14.88 -10.43
C LYS A 63 -14.96 14.29 -9.92
N SER A 64 -15.90 14.01 -10.83
CA SER A 64 -17.18 13.39 -10.47
C SER A 64 -17.00 12.02 -9.85
N LYS A 65 -16.16 11.16 -10.47
CA LYS A 65 -15.86 9.82 -9.95
C LYS A 65 -15.15 9.86 -8.60
N PHE A 66 -14.23 10.80 -8.39
CA PHE A 66 -13.56 10.99 -7.11
C PHE A 66 -14.54 11.43 -6.01
N ILE A 67 -15.42 12.39 -6.30
CA ILE A 67 -16.45 12.84 -5.37
C ILE A 67 -17.40 11.69 -5.01
N GLU A 68 -17.88 10.96 -6.00
CA GLU A 68 -18.85 9.88 -5.80
C GLU A 68 -18.27 8.70 -5.03
N ARG A 69 -17.07 8.26 -5.38
CA ARG A 69 -16.50 7.03 -4.81
C ARG A 69 -15.70 7.26 -3.55
N THR A 70 -14.97 8.38 -3.44
CA THR A 70 -14.05 8.63 -2.32
C THR A 70 -14.66 9.60 -1.32
N LEU A 71 -15.02 10.81 -1.77
CA LEU A 71 -15.51 11.85 -0.84
C LEU A 71 -16.89 11.53 -0.24
N LYS A 72 -17.75 10.82 -0.97
CA LYS A 72 -19.06 10.40 -0.45
C LYS A 72 -18.89 9.41 0.71
N GLU A 73 -18.01 8.42 0.59
CA GLU A 73 -17.68 7.48 1.67
C GLU A 73 -17.03 8.18 2.86
N TYR A 74 -16.08 9.10 2.60
CA TYR A 74 -15.47 9.88 3.66
C TYR A 74 -16.51 10.74 4.42
N ARG A 75 -17.43 11.39 3.71
CA ARG A 75 -18.53 12.13 4.34
C ARG A 75 -19.45 11.23 5.16
N SER A 76 -19.74 10.04 4.63
CA SER A 76 -20.49 9.03 5.40
C SER A 76 -19.73 8.65 6.67
N LEU A 77 -18.43 8.39 6.60
CA LEU A 77 -17.59 8.14 7.78
C LEU A 77 -17.64 9.32 8.78
N CYS A 78 -17.62 10.56 8.32
CA CYS A 78 -17.75 11.75 9.18
C CYS A 78 -19.10 11.82 9.91
N ASN A 79 -20.16 11.34 9.28
CA ASN A 79 -21.52 11.35 9.85
C ASN A 79 -21.77 10.26 10.90
N HIS A 80 -21.00 9.18 10.85
CA HIS A 80 -21.07 8.08 11.83
C HIS A 80 -20.33 8.48 13.11
N LYS A 81 -21.01 9.15 14.06
CA LYS A 81 -20.37 9.73 15.27
C LYS A 81 -20.60 8.95 16.55
N GLN A 82 -21.51 7.99 16.55
CA GLN A 82 -22.02 7.36 17.77
C GLN A 82 -21.79 5.83 17.80
N GLN A 83 -20.76 5.36 17.08
CA GLN A 83 -20.42 3.93 17.13
C GLN A 83 -19.60 3.63 18.37
N ASP A 84 -19.99 2.56 19.06
CA ASP A 84 -19.28 2.05 20.21
C ASP A 84 -18.02 1.26 19.79
N GLN A 85 -18.13 0.59 18.63
CA GLN A 85 -17.05 -0.25 18.09
C GLN A 85 -16.77 0.08 16.62
N ILE A 86 -15.49 0.14 16.28
CA ILE A 86 -15.00 0.30 14.90
C ILE A 86 -14.07 -0.86 14.59
N VAL A 87 -14.37 -1.61 13.53
CA VAL A 87 -13.57 -2.77 13.10
C VAL A 87 -12.92 -2.46 11.76
N LEU A 88 -11.60 -2.50 11.73
CA LEU A 88 -10.78 -2.23 10.55
C LEU A 88 -10.41 -3.55 9.88
N TRP A 89 -10.75 -3.70 8.59
CA TRP A 89 -10.48 -4.90 7.78
C TRP A 89 -9.41 -4.58 6.75
N PHE A 90 -8.18 -4.99 7.03
CA PHE A 90 -7.01 -4.72 6.19
C PHE A 90 -6.16 -5.97 6.02
N GLU A 91 -5.40 -6.03 4.93
CA GLU A 91 -4.50 -7.12 4.62
C GLU A 91 -3.05 -6.79 5.03
N TYR A 92 -2.17 -7.75 4.91
CA TYR A 92 -0.77 -7.71 5.34
C TYR A 92 0.13 -6.84 4.46
N ASP A 93 -0.28 -6.56 3.22
CA ASP A 93 0.52 -5.88 2.21
C ASP A 93 0.70 -4.38 2.48
N LEU A 94 1.69 -3.78 1.78
CA LEU A 94 2.02 -2.36 1.91
C LEU A 94 0.83 -1.44 1.63
N PHE A 95 0.05 -1.72 0.58
CA PHE A 95 -1.10 -0.89 0.20
C PHE A 95 -2.12 -0.83 1.34
N CYS A 96 -2.47 -1.98 1.89
CA CYS A 96 -3.42 -2.09 2.99
C CYS A 96 -2.89 -1.47 4.28
N GLN A 97 -1.63 -1.72 4.64
CA GLN A 97 -1.04 -1.22 5.88
C GLN A 97 -0.90 0.30 5.90
N ILE A 98 -0.52 0.94 4.79
CA ILE A 98 -0.46 2.41 4.71
C ILE A 98 -1.85 3.02 4.80
N ASN A 99 -2.85 2.46 4.13
CA ASN A 99 -4.24 2.91 4.24
C ASN A 99 -4.77 2.75 5.67
N MET A 100 -4.44 1.64 6.35
CA MET A 100 -4.81 1.41 7.75
C MET A 100 -4.22 2.49 8.67
N LEU A 101 -2.93 2.84 8.53
CA LEU A 101 -2.30 3.90 9.30
C LEU A 101 -3.03 5.24 9.16
N ALA A 102 -3.40 5.62 7.94
CA ALA A 102 -4.16 6.85 7.69
C ALA A 102 -5.53 6.82 8.36
N VAL A 103 -6.24 5.69 8.29
CA VAL A 103 -7.55 5.52 8.96
C VAL A 103 -7.41 5.60 10.46
N VAL A 104 -6.42 4.91 11.07
CA VAL A 104 -6.18 4.96 12.53
C VAL A 104 -5.81 6.37 12.98
N SER A 105 -4.95 7.07 12.23
CA SER A 105 -4.60 8.48 12.49
C SER A 105 -5.84 9.38 12.48
N TRP A 106 -6.73 9.20 11.50
CA TRP A 106 -7.99 9.94 11.45
C TRP A 106 -8.92 9.60 12.62
N LEU A 107 -9.06 8.32 12.96
CA LEU A 107 -9.90 7.86 14.08
C LEU A 107 -9.40 8.39 15.42
N LYS A 108 -8.10 8.43 15.66
CA LYS A 108 -7.49 9.05 16.85
C LYS A 108 -8.00 10.46 17.09
N MET A 109 -8.14 11.25 16.03
CA MET A 109 -8.59 12.64 16.14
C MET A 109 -10.10 12.79 16.30
N HIS A 110 -10.90 11.88 15.70
CA HIS A 110 -12.33 12.07 15.52
C HIS A 110 -13.20 11.05 16.28
N ARG A 111 -12.64 9.97 16.82
CA ARG A 111 -13.37 8.84 17.44
C ARG A 111 -12.74 8.36 18.74
N ARG A 112 -12.41 9.26 19.65
CA ARG A 112 -11.66 9.00 20.88
C ARG A 112 -12.35 8.03 21.86
N TYR A 113 -13.66 7.86 21.75
CA TYR A 113 -14.46 7.03 22.67
C TYR A 113 -14.85 5.68 22.08
N ALA A 114 -14.59 5.44 20.80
CA ALA A 114 -14.90 4.17 20.17
C ALA A 114 -13.80 3.13 20.45
N GLU A 115 -14.21 1.90 20.74
CA GLU A 115 -13.28 0.78 20.72
C GLU A 115 -12.85 0.46 19.29
N ILE A 116 -11.56 0.51 19.00
CA ILE A 116 -11.02 0.22 17.66
C ILE A 116 -10.38 -1.15 17.68
N SER A 117 -10.82 -2.03 16.77
CA SER A 117 -10.23 -3.35 16.58
C SER A 117 -9.78 -3.53 15.14
N ILE A 118 -8.75 -4.35 14.94
CA ILE A 118 -8.29 -4.75 13.61
C ILE A 118 -8.57 -6.22 13.35
N VAL A 119 -9.03 -6.52 12.13
CA VAL A 119 -9.04 -7.84 11.51
C VAL A 119 -8.03 -7.77 10.38
N CYS A 120 -6.89 -8.43 10.55
CA CYS A 120 -5.80 -8.38 9.59
C CYS A 120 -5.51 -9.78 9.08
N SER A 121 -5.68 -10.00 7.78
CA SER A 121 -5.32 -11.26 7.14
C SER A 121 -3.85 -11.26 6.73
N GLY A 122 -3.30 -12.45 6.59
CA GLY A 122 -1.93 -12.66 6.17
C GLY A 122 -1.55 -14.12 6.36
N LYS A 123 -0.88 -14.44 7.46
CA LYS A 123 -0.42 -15.80 7.74
C LYS A 123 -1.59 -16.69 8.17
N VAL A 124 -1.74 -17.84 7.51
CA VAL A 124 -2.69 -18.89 7.88
C VAL A 124 -1.90 -20.08 8.43
N GLU A 125 -2.34 -20.66 9.55
CA GLU A 125 -1.66 -21.78 10.17
C GLU A 125 -1.53 -22.97 9.20
N GLY A 126 -0.34 -23.58 9.17
CA GLY A 126 -0.03 -24.68 8.26
C GLY A 126 0.25 -24.28 6.82
N GLN A 127 0.16 -23.00 6.47
CA GLN A 127 0.42 -22.49 5.13
C GLN A 127 1.71 -21.66 5.08
N GLN A 128 2.46 -21.80 4.00
CA GLN A 128 3.66 -20.97 3.77
C GLN A 128 3.34 -19.62 3.12
N LYS A 129 2.28 -19.60 2.32
CA LYS A 129 1.80 -18.43 1.59
C LYS A 129 1.03 -17.49 2.53
N MET A 130 1.13 -16.20 2.26
CA MET A 130 0.25 -15.18 2.85
C MET A 130 -1.07 -15.11 2.09
N PHE A 131 -2.16 -14.87 2.79
CA PHE A 131 -3.51 -14.82 2.22
C PHE A 131 -4.15 -13.45 2.43
N GLY A 132 -4.74 -12.92 1.35
CA GLY A 132 -5.64 -11.77 1.41
C GLY A 132 -7.02 -12.16 1.98
N LEU A 133 -7.79 -11.17 2.43
CA LEU A 133 -9.13 -11.41 2.99
C LEU A 133 -10.08 -12.14 2.03
N ASN A 134 -9.94 -11.86 0.73
CA ASN A 134 -10.77 -12.51 -0.29
C ASN A 134 -10.39 -13.97 -0.60
N GLU A 135 -9.21 -14.41 -0.18
CA GLU A 135 -8.74 -15.78 -0.38
C GLU A 135 -9.16 -16.73 0.77
N LEU A 136 -9.61 -16.16 1.92
CA LEU A 136 -10.02 -16.93 3.09
C LEU A 136 -11.43 -17.52 2.92
N THR A 137 -11.71 -18.64 3.55
CA THR A 137 -13.08 -19.19 3.63
C THR A 137 -13.97 -18.33 4.55
N GLU A 138 -15.29 -18.57 4.52
CA GLU A 138 -16.22 -17.89 5.43
C GLU A 138 -15.89 -18.18 6.90
N ASP A 139 -15.66 -19.43 7.24
CA ASP A 139 -15.30 -19.85 8.61
C ASP A 139 -14.00 -19.19 9.09
N GLN A 140 -13.00 -19.06 8.22
CA GLN A 140 -11.75 -18.35 8.52
C GLN A 140 -11.99 -16.87 8.78
N LEU A 141 -12.85 -16.23 7.99
CA LEU A 141 -13.20 -14.82 8.17
C LEU A 141 -13.98 -14.57 9.46
N LEU A 142 -14.93 -15.46 9.78
CA LEU A 142 -15.69 -15.40 11.04
C LEU A 142 -14.77 -15.59 12.23
N ASN A 143 -13.87 -16.57 12.18
CA ASN A 143 -12.86 -16.78 13.22
C ASN A 143 -11.95 -15.56 13.40
N LEU A 144 -11.46 -14.95 12.32
CA LEU A 144 -10.67 -13.70 12.41
C LEU A 144 -11.47 -12.56 13.04
N TYR A 145 -12.76 -12.45 12.72
CA TYR A 145 -13.64 -11.45 13.30
C TYR A 145 -13.86 -11.66 14.81
N GLU A 146 -14.10 -12.89 15.23
CA GLU A 146 -14.26 -13.24 16.64
C GLU A 146 -12.97 -12.98 17.44
N ASN A 147 -11.82 -13.27 16.84
CA ASN A 147 -10.49 -13.07 17.44
C ASN A 147 -9.83 -11.75 17.02
N LYS A 148 -10.63 -10.75 16.61
CA LYS A 148 -10.09 -9.43 16.23
C LYS A 148 -9.25 -8.82 17.35
N THR A 149 -8.20 -8.12 16.96
CA THR A 149 -7.28 -7.48 17.90
C THR A 149 -7.78 -6.09 18.28
N SER A 150 -8.20 -5.90 19.54
CA SER A 150 -8.52 -4.57 20.07
C SER A 150 -7.25 -3.75 20.24
N LEU A 151 -7.23 -2.51 19.73
CA LEU A 151 -6.11 -1.59 19.83
C LEU A 151 -6.15 -0.87 21.18
N ARG A 152 -5.01 -0.84 21.86
CA ARG A 152 -4.79 0.00 23.04
C ARG A 152 -4.51 1.44 22.60
N GLN A 153 -4.60 2.40 23.50
CA GLN A 153 -4.24 3.79 23.22
C GLN A 153 -2.80 3.92 22.69
N ASP A 154 -1.84 3.20 23.27
CA ASP A 154 -0.45 3.20 22.80
C ASP A 154 -0.30 2.68 21.36
N ASP A 155 -1.10 1.68 20.98
CA ASP A 155 -1.12 1.17 19.59
C ASP A 155 -1.61 2.24 18.61
N ILE A 156 -2.65 2.99 18.99
CA ILE A 156 -3.22 4.08 18.20
C ILE A 156 -2.23 5.24 18.08
N GLU A 157 -1.57 5.63 19.17
CA GLU A 157 -0.52 6.67 19.18
C GLU A 157 0.66 6.27 18.29
N TYR A 158 1.08 5.02 18.36
CA TYR A 158 2.17 4.51 17.54
C TYR A 158 1.83 4.48 16.04
N ALA A 159 0.62 4.03 15.68
CA ALA A 159 0.15 4.06 14.30
C ALA A 159 0.10 5.48 13.73
N ASP A 160 -0.42 6.44 14.52
CA ASP A 160 -0.41 7.86 14.15
C ASP A 160 1.02 8.40 13.99
N TYR A 161 1.92 8.07 14.92
CA TYR A 161 3.33 8.47 14.82
C TYR A 161 3.99 7.96 13.53
N ILE A 162 3.77 6.70 13.15
CA ILE A 162 4.28 6.14 11.89
C ILE A 162 3.66 6.85 10.69
N TRP A 163 2.36 7.16 10.74
CA TRP A 163 1.69 7.92 9.70
C TRP A 163 2.31 9.32 9.51
N GLN A 164 2.61 10.03 10.61
CA GLN A 164 3.29 11.32 10.56
C GLN A 164 4.68 11.20 9.91
N LEU A 165 5.45 10.17 10.26
CA LEU A 165 6.75 9.90 9.66
C LEU A 165 6.63 9.56 8.16
N TYR A 166 5.64 8.74 7.79
CA TYR A 166 5.38 8.38 6.39
C TYR A 166 5.06 9.61 5.53
N CYS A 167 4.32 10.56 6.07
CA CYS A 167 3.97 11.81 5.41
C CYS A 167 5.07 12.88 5.47
N SER A 168 6.17 12.63 6.18
CA SER A 168 7.30 13.56 6.24
C SER A 168 8.15 13.49 4.97
N ASP A 169 8.94 14.51 4.73
CA ASP A 169 9.91 14.57 3.64
C ASP A 169 11.19 13.75 3.90
N ASN A 170 11.33 13.19 5.12
CA ASN A 170 12.53 12.45 5.54
C ASN A 170 12.21 10.97 5.85
N PRO A 171 12.36 10.04 4.88
CA PRO A 171 12.07 8.62 5.05
C PRO A 171 13.09 7.86 5.92
N ILE A 172 14.26 8.46 6.21
CA ILE A 172 15.29 7.85 7.09
C ILE A 172 14.72 7.64 8.50
N ARG A 173 13.81 8.51 8.94
CA ARG A 173 13.16 8.36 10.25
C ARG A 173 12.28 7.10 10.33
N LEU A 174 11.63 6.70 9.23
CA LEU A 174 10.89 5.44 9.14
C LEU A 174 11.82 4.22 9.19
N GLU A 175 12.94 4.30 8.49
CA GLU A 175 13.94 3.22 8.46
C GLU A 175 14.49 2.89 9.86
N ASN A 176 14.64 3.91 10.71
CA ASN A 176 15.21 3.78 12.04
C ASN A 176 14.23 3.26 13.10
N LEU A 177 12.99 2.94 12.74
CA LEU A 177 12.01 2.37 13.67
C LEU A 177 12.39 0.93 14.06
N THR A 178 12.40 0.64 15.36
CA THR A 178 12.79 -0.68 15.91
C THR A 178 11.69 -1.36 16.71
N ASP A 179 10.74 -0.60 17.25
CA ASP A 179 9.83 -1.04 18.30
C ASP A 179 8.52 -1.68 17.81
N PHE A 180 8.48 -2.14 16.56
CA PHE A 180 7.26 -2.71 15.96
C PHE A 180 6.65 -3.86 16.79
N ASP A 181 7.48 -4.69 17.39
CA ASP A 181 7.05 -5.88 18.11
C ASP A 181 6.35 -5.57 19.46
N LYS A 182 6.40 -4.30 19.91
CA LYS A 182 5.71 -3.83 21.13
C LYS A 182 4.23 -3.54 20.90
N TYR A 183 3.82 -3.39 19.64
CA TYR A 183 2.50 -2.90 19.22
C TYR A 183 1.73 -3.97 18.44
N ARG A 184 0.41 -3.85 18.43
CA ARG A 184 -0.51 -4.86 17.89
C ARG A 184 -0.71 -4.78 16.36
N PHE A 185 0.37 -4.56 15.60
CA PHE A 185 0.36 -4.49 14.14
C PHE A 185 1.28 -5.54 13.53
N PRO A 186 0.80 -6.78 13.33
CA PRO A 186 1.66 -7.94 13.01
C PRO A 186 2.44 -7.81 11.70
N TYR A 187 1.94 -7.01 10.74
CA TYR A 187 2.54 -6.89 9.41
C TYR A 187 3.15 -5.51 9.10
N LEU A 188 3.05 -4.55 10.04
CA LEU A 188 3.48 -3.19 9.82
C LEU A 188 4.99 -3.07 9.57
N LYS A 189 5.80 -3.83 10.30
CA LYS A 189 7.27 -3.89 10.08
C LYS A 189 7.62 -4.33 8.66
N GLN A 190 6.95 -5.37 8.17
CA GLN A 190 7.15 -5.86 6.80
C GLN A 190 6.73 -4.82 5.77
N ALA A 191 5.58 -4.17 5.96
CA ALA A 191 5.08 -3.14 5.06
C ALA A 191 6.00 -1.91 5.00
N ILE A 192 6.50 -1.43 6.15
CA ILE A 192 7.46 -0.31 6.18
C ILE A 192 8.78 -0.73 5.50
N GLY A 193 9.27 -1.95 5.75
CA GLY A 193 10.43 -2.49 5.03
C GLY A 193 10.21 -2.56 3.51
N ALA A 194 9.03 -2.95 3.05
CA ALA A 194 8.67 -2.93 1.64
C ALA A 194 8.62 -1.50 1.07
N HIS A 195 8.08 -0.53 1.84
CA HIS A 195 8.09 0.89 1.45
C HIS A 195 9.52 1.41 1.23
N ILE A 196 10.45 1.13 2.14
CA ILE A 196 11.85 1.55 2.07
C ILE A 196 12.55 1.02 0.80
N LYS A 197 12.28 -0.22 0.41
CA LYS A 197 12.82 -0.86 -0.80
C LYS A 197 12.28 -0.26 -2.10
N ARG A 198 11.31 0.65 -2.05
CA ARG A 198 10.79 1.37 -3.22
C ARG A 198 11.61 2.59 -3.60
N PHE A 199 12.58 3.00 -2.82
CA PHE A 199 13.57 3.98 -3.23
C PHE A 199 14.54 3.38 -4.25
N PRO A 200 15.10 4.17 -5.20
CA PRO A 200 16.03 3.68 -6.22
C PRO A 200 17.27 3.04 -5.60
N SER A 201 17.69 1.90 -6.12
CA SER A 201 18.91 1.21 -5.68
C SER A 201 20.16 2.00 -6.05
N ILE A 202 21.14 2.05 -5.15
CA ILE A 202 22.49 2.56 -5.44
C ILE A 202 23.21 1.81 -6.57
N LYS A 203 22.80 0.57 -6.85
CA LYS A 203 23.46 -0.29 -7.82
C LYS A 203 23.09 0.05 -9.27
N ASN A 204 21.79 0.16 -9.55
CA ASN A 204 21.32 0.36 -10.92
C ASN A 204 20.21 1.43 -11.06
N GLY A 205 19.85 2.12 -9.99
CA GLY A 205 18.83 3.18 -10.02
C GLY A 205 17.38 2.70 -10.08
N LEU A 206 17.13 1.39 -10.15
CA LEU A 206 15.79 0.82 -10.10
C LEU A 206 15.44 0.38 -8.68
N ASN A 207 14.20 0.50 -8.29
CA ASN A 207 13.73 -0.05 -7.01
C ASN A 207 13.52 -1.56 -7.08
N VAL A 208 13.19 -2.19 -5.94
CA VAL A 208 13.02 -3.65 -5.87
C VAL A 208 11.88 -4.13 -6.76
N VAL A 209 10.75 -3.41 -6.86
CA VAL A 209 9.60 -3.80 -7.72
C VAL A 209 9.98 -3.72 -9.19
N GLU A 210 10.67 -2.66 -9.60
CA GLU A 210 11.17 -2.45 -10.97
C GLU A 210 12.20 -3.53 -11.35
N ASN A 211 13.13 -3.86 -10.44
CA ASN A 211 14.09 -4.93 -10.64
C ASN A 211 13.42 -6.30 -10.75
N ASN A 212 12.45 -6.61 -9.89
CA ASN A 212 11.70 -7.87 -9.96
C ASN A 212 10.97 -8.02 -11.29
N LEU A 213 10.33 -6.94 -11.76
CA LEU A 213 9.67 -6.94 -13.08
C LEU A 213 10.62 -7.30 -14.22
N LEU A 214 11.83 -6.71 -14.26
CA LEU A 214 12.85 -7.04 -15.27
C LEU A 214 13.37 -8.46 -15.10
N HIS A 215 13.54 -8.93 -13.86
CA HIS A 215 13.97 -10.30 -13.57
C HIS A 215 12.96 -11.32 -14.11
N VAL A 216 11.67 -11.15 -13.79
CA VAL A 216 10.60 -12.04 -14.31
C VAL A 216 10.54 -12.00 -15.84
N ALA A 217 10.66 -10.81 -16.44
CA ALA A 217 10.70 -10.67 -17.90
C ALA A 217 11.86 -11.45 -18.54
N ASN A 218 13.04 -11.43 -17.91
CA ASN A 218 14.24 -12.09 -18.44
C ASN A 218 14.27 -13.59 -18.18
N SER A 219 13.93 -14.03 -16.97
CA SER A 219 14.04 -15.42 -16.52
C SER A 219 12.86 -16.27 -16.99
N GLN A 220 11.62 -15.78 -16.87
CA GLN A 220 10.40 -16.54 -17.17
C GLN A 220 9.89 -16.36 -18.60
N LYS A 221 10.47 -15.47 -19.39
CA LYS A 221 10.20 -15.24 -20.82
C LYS A 221 8.72 -15.23 -21.19
N PRO A 222 7.89 -14.38 -20.58
CA PRO A 222 6.46 -14.34 -20.85
C PRO A 222 6.17 -14.03 -22.33
N LYS A 223 5.09 -14.61 -22.87
CA LYS A 223 4.73 -14.46 -24.29
C LYS A 223 4.08 -13.10 -24.58
N THR A 224 3.45 -12.48 -23.56
CA THR A 224 2.73 -11.20 -23.72
C THR A 224 2.95 -10.30 -22.50
N LYS A 225 2.65 -9.00 -22.67
CA LYS A 225 2.65 -8.04 -21.55
C LYS A 225 1.72 -8.48 -20.40
N SER A 226 0.53 -8.99 -20.73
CA SER A 226 -0.43 -9.47 -19.72
C SER A 226 0.13 -10.65 -18.93
N GLN A 227 0.79 -11.61 -19.60
CA GLN A 227 1.47 -12.70 -18.91
C GLN A 227 2.61 -12.23 -18.01
N LEU A 228 3.33 -11.16 -18.38
CA LEU A 228 4.35 -10.58 -17.51
C LEU A 228 3.71 -10.05 -16.23
N VAL A 229 2.62 -9.29 -16.33
CA VAL A 229 1.88 -8.77 -15.17
C VAL A 229 1.37 -9.91 -14.30
N GLU A 230 0.72 -10.93 -14.88
CA GLU A 230 0.21 -12.10 -14.17
C GLU A 230 1.32 -12.83 -13.38
N LYS A 231 2.47 -13.04 -14.01
CA LYS A 231 3.62 -13.71 -13.37
C LYS A 231 4.21 -12.90 -12.21
N VAL A 232 4.32 -11.58 -12.36
CA VAL A 232 4.83 -10.72 -11.29
C VAL A 232 3.86 -10.66 -10.11
N LEU A 233 2.55 -10.64 -10.37
CA LEU A 233 1.51 -10.69 -9.34
C LEU A 233 1.51 -12.03 -8.58
N ALA A 234 1.81 -13.12 -9.27
CA ALA A 234 1.90 -14.44 -8.64
C ALA A 234 3.18 -14.63 -7.80
N ASP A 235 4.25 -13.89 -8.13
CA ASP A 235 5.57 -14.02 -7.49
C ASP A 235 5.64 -13.31 -6.13
N ASP A 236 5.10 -12.09 -6.02
CA ASP A 236 5.18 -11.28 -4.80
C ASP A 236 3.96 -10.38 -4.61
N ASN A 237 3.20 -10.65 -3.55
CA ASN A 237 2.04 -9.83 -3.14
C ASN A 237 2.35 -8.88 -1.96
N THR A 238 3.62 -8.67 -1.62
CA THR A 238 4.04 -7.82 -0.49
C THR A 238 3.58 -6.37 -0.64
N TYR A 239 3.42 -5.89 -1.87
CA TYR A 239 3.05 -4.49 -2.15
C TYR A 239 1.54 -4.26 -2.24
N GLY A 240 0.73 -5.31 -2.45
CA GLY A 240 -0.71 -5.19 -2.68
C GLY A 240 -1.05 -4.46 -3.99
N PHE A 241 -0.12 -4.46 -4.96
CA PHE A 241 -0.34 -3.84 -6.26
C PHE A 241 -1.21 -4.71 -7.16
N GLY A 242 -2.04 -4.07 -7.97
CA GLY A 242 -2.80 -4.72 -9.03
C GLY A 242 -2.21 -4.47 -10.42
N ASP A 243 -2.93 -4.95 -11.42
CA ASP A 243 -2.54 -4.85 -12.84
C ASP A 243 -2.21 -3.41 -13.25
N ILE A 244 -3.01 -2.45 -12.80
CA ILE A 244 -2.87 -1.03 -13.18
C ILE A 244 -1.53 -0.45 -12.72
N GLN A 245 -1.06 -0.80 -11.52
CA GLN A 245 0.23 -0.36 -11.00
C GLN A 245 1.38 -0.96 -11.81
N TYR A 246 1.33 -2.27 -12.08
CA TYR A 246 2.36 -2.91 -12.89
C TYR A 246 2.38 -2.43 -14.33
N GLU A 247 1.24 -2.15 -14.94
CA GLU A 247 1.17 -1.55 -16.28
C GLU A 247 1.81 -0.16 -16.33
N LYS A 248 1.64 0.64 -15.28
CA LYS A 248 2.29 1.94 -15.15
C LYS A 248 3.82 1.80 -15.01
N ILE A 249 4.29 0.86 -14.19
CA ILE A 249 5.71 0.55 -14.03
C ILE A 249 6.31 0.09 -15.37
N ILE A 250 5.65 -0.81 -16.09
CA ILE A 250 6.08 -1.26 -17.41
C ILE A 250 6.19 -0.08 -18.38
N THR A 251 5.24 0.84 -18.30
CA THR A 251 5.23 2.04 -19.17
C THR A 251 6.43 2.94 -18.88
N SER A 252 6.80 3.16 -17.63
CA SER A 252 7.98 3.95 -17.24
C SER A 252 9.30 3.27 -17.65
N LEU A 253 9.32 1.94 -17.65
CA LEU A 253 10.49 1.13 -18.02
C LEU A 253 10.50 0.72 -19.50
N LYS A 254 9.55 1.20 -20.32
CA LYS A 254 9.42 0.83 -21.74
C LYS A 254 10.74 0.86 -22.52
N PRO A 255 11.67 1.83 -22.35
CA PRO A 255 12.94 1.85 -23.07
C PRO A 255 13.86 0.65 -22.78
N LEU A 256 13.61 -0.10 -21.70
CA LEU A 256 14.37 -1.31 -21.32
C LEU A 256 13.81 -2.58 -21.98
N PHE A 257 12.65 -2.50 -22.64
CA PHE A 257 12.00 -3.59 -23.34
C PHE A 257 12.16 -3.43 -24.87
N GLY A 258 12.64 -4.47 -25.52
CA GLY A 258 12.76 -4.51 -26.98
C GLY A 258 11.48 -5.01 -27.67
N SER A 259 10.70 -5.85 -26.98
CA SER A 259 9.42 -6.38 -27.47
C SER A 259 8.53 -6.80 -26.29
N PHE A 260 7.21 -6.79 -26.51
CA PHE A 260 6.21 -7.37 -25.62
C PHE A 260 5.49 -8.60 -26.20
N ASN A 261 5.83 -9.03 -27.43
CA ASN A 261 5.32 -10.22 -28.10
C ASN A 261 6.44 -10.92 -28.89
N PRO A 262 7.19 -11.86 -28.29
CA PRO A 262 7.31 -12.20 -26.88
C PRO A 262 8.01 -11.08 -26.10
N VAL A 263 7.88 -11.11 -24.77
CA VAL A 263 8.56 -10.14 -23.90
C VAL A 263 10.06 -10.37 -23.95
N ARG A 264 10.82 -9.32 -24.29
CA ARG A 264 12.29 -9.36 -24.36
C ARG A 264 12.86 -8.04 -23.86
N LEU A 265 13.91 -8.10 -23.06
CA LEU A 265 14.69 -6.93 -22.68
C LEU A 265 15.61 -6.51 -23.84
N THR A 266 15.88 -5.20 -23.92
CA THR A 266 16.97 -4.67 -24.76
C THR A 266 18.33 -5.07 -24.15
N LYS A 267 19.43 -4.83 -24.90
CA LYS A 267 20.80 -4.94 -24.38
C LYS A 267 20.95 -4.08 -23.11
N LYS A 268 20.52 -2.80 -23.17
CA LYS A 268 20.53 -1.88 -22.03
C LYS A 268 19.71 -2.41 -20.86
N GLY A 269 18.53 -3.00 -21.11
CA GLY A 269 17.69 -3.60 -20.06
C GLY A 269 18.39 -4.75 -19.33
N LYS A 270 19.15 -5.57 -20.03
CA LYS A 270 19.97 -6.65 -19.43
C LYS A 270 21.16 -6.10 -18.64
N GLU A 271 21.91 -5.13 -19.21
CA GLU A 271 23.04 -4.48 -18.54
C GLU A 271 22.62 -3.82 -17.21
N ILE A 272 21.41 -3.21 -17.18
CA ILE A 272 20.84 -2.62 -15.96
C ILE A 272 20.42 -3.70 -14.96
N LEU A 273 19.74 -4.76 -15.43
CA LEU A 273 19.38 -5.90 -14.58
C LEU A 273 20.61 -6.55 -13.95
N ASP A 274 21.68 -6.72 -14.74
CA ASP A 274 22.96 -7.29 -14.31
C ASP A 274 23.82 -6.28 -13.50
N GLN A 275 23.30 -5.10 -13.20
CA GLN A 275 23.95 -4.04 -12.42
C GLN A 275 25.25 -3.50 -13.02
N GLN A 276 25.44 -3.64 -14.34
CA GLN A 276 26.61 -3.14 -15.07
C GLN A 276 26.53 -1.63 -15.33
N THR A 277 25.32 -1.06 -15.35
CA THR A 277 25.07 0.36 -15.55
C THR A 277 23.85 0.81 -14.74
N SER A 278 23.73 2.12 -14.53
CA SER A 278 22.61 2.72 -13.80
C SER A 278 21.59 3.34 -14.73
N TYR A 279 20.32 3.19 -14.40
CA TYR A 279 19.18 3.82 -15.08
C TYR A 279 18.65 5.06 -14.33
N TYR A 280 19.28 5.44 -13.22
CA TYR A 280 18.81 6.51 -12.34
C TYR A 280 18.53 7.83 -13.09
N SER A 281 19.49 8.33 -13.85
CA SER A 281 19.37 9.59 -14.60
C SER A 281 18.28 9.56 -15.72
N CYS A 282 17.90 8.36 -16.16
CA CYS A 282 16.87 8.20 -17.19
C CYS A 282 15.44 8.15 -16.62
N ILE A 283 15.30 7.78 -15.33
CA ILE A 283 13.98 7.59 -14.68
C ILE A 283 13.70 8.67 -13.62
N GLN A 284 14.70 9.48 -13.28
CA GLN A 284 14.57 10.54 -12.29
C GLN A 284 13.44 11.51 -12.67
N ASP A 285 12.54 11.74 -11.72
CA ASP A 285 11.41 12.66 -11.85
C ASP A 285 11.18 13.37 -10.50
N ASN A 286 11.20 14.69 -10.51
CA ASN A 286 11.07 15.53 -9.34
C ASN A 286 9.63 15.62 -8.79
N ASP A 287 8.65 15.04 -9.49
CA ASP A 287 7.25 15.03 -9.09
C ASP A 287 6.79 13.68 -8.49
N VAL A 288 7.70 12.70 -8.38
CA VAL A 288 7.36 11.38 -7.83
C VAL A 288 7.61 11.33 -6.34
N TYR A 289 6.56 11.03 -5.59
CA TYR A 289 6.57 10.93 -4.14
C TYR A 289 6.33 9.49 -3.67
N LEU A 290 6.97 9.15 -2.56
CA LEU A 290 6.68 7.98 -1.73
C LEU A 290 6.31 8.48 -0.33
N GLY A 291 5.00 8.52 -0.04
CA GLY A 291 4.53 9.23 1.14
C GLY A 291 4.72 10.76 1.00
N GLY A 292 5.41 11.38 1.93
CA GLY A 292 5.78 12.79 1.87
C GLY A 292 7.12 13.06 1.20
N ALA A 293 7.96 12.03 0.98
CA ALA A 293 9.31 12.17 0.49
C ALA A 293 9.38 12.12 -1.05
N LEU A 294 10.21 12.98 -1.65
CA LEU A 294 10.58 12.88 -3.06
C LEU A 294 11.40 11.61 -3.31
N LYS A 295 10.89 10.70 -4.15
CA LYS A 295 11.49 9.39 -4.42
C LYS A 295 12.96 9.49 -4.82
N TYR A 296 13.28 10.41 -5.71
CA TYR A 296 14.61 10.51 -6.30
C TYR A 296 15.60 11.41 -5.55
N ASN A 297 15.22 11.91 -4.36
CA ASN A 297 16.17 12.56 -3.43
C ASN A 297 16.89 11.55 -2.52
N TYR A 298 16.58 10.26 -2.69
CA TYR A 298 17.07 9.19 -1.83
C TYR A 298 17.45 7.97 -2.66
N LEU A 299 18.46 7.24 -2.19
CA LEU A 299 18.89 5.95 -2.73
C LEU A 299 18.80 4.86 -1.67
N TYR A 300 18.42 3.68 -2.07
CA TYR A 300 18.39 2.50 -1.21
C TYR A 300 19.64 1.64 -1.41
N ASN A 301 20.35 1.37 -0.31
CA ASN A 301 21.47 0.44 -0.28
C ASN A 301 21.01 -0.92 0.24
N GLY A 302 20.83 -1.88 -0.66
CA GLY A 302 20.37 -3.22 -0.31
C GLY A 302 21.36 -4.06 0.53
N SER A 303 22.66 -3.72 0.52
CA SER A 303 23.67 -4.44 1.32
C SER A 303 23.58 -4.09 2.81
N THR A 304 23.23 -2.84 3.12
CA THR A 304 23.09 -2.34 4.50
C THR A 304 21.64 -2.22 4.93
N ASN A 305 20.69 -2.42 3.99
CA ASN A 305 19.26 -2.17 4.16
C ASN A 305 18.97 -0.73 4.62
N ARG A 306 19.69 0.27 4.04
CA ARG A 306 19.63 1.67 4.44
C ARG A 306 19.31 2.61 3.30
N ILE A 307 18.63 3.74 3.64
CA ILE A 307 18.42 4.88 2.74
C ILE A 307 19.57 5.88 2.88
N LEU A 308 20.03 6.39 1.75
CA LEU A 308 21.01 7.47 1.65
C LEU A 308 20.31 8.69 1.03
N LYS A 309 20.46 9.85 1.62
CA LYS A 309 20.01 11.12 1.04
C LYS A 309 21.05 11.61 0.03
N LEU A 310 20.58 12.07 -1.16
CA LEU A 310 21.41 12.69 -2.19
C LEU A 310 21.67 14.17 -1.91
#